data_45c43da981d55073ad096b11d2a91b08
#
_entry.id   45c43da981d55073ad096b11d2a91b08
#
_cell.length_a   1.000
_cell.length_b   1.000
_cell.length_c   1.000
_cell.angle_alpha   90.00
_cell.angle_beta   90.00
_cell.angle_gamma   90.00
#
_symmetry.space_group_name_H-M   'P 1'
#
loop_
_entity.id
_entity.type
_entity.pdbx_description
1 polymer ?
#
loop_
_entity_poly.entity_id
_entity_poly.type
_entity_poly.pdbx_seq_one_letter_code
_entity_poly.pdbx_strand_id
1 'polypeptide(L)'
;RDYFSIVGFFTRAVELKLKDLPEASWNMGDPFTNLQDGLRLASDLLMRHPSRNQHIIVITDGQPTAYFLNKRLYCEWPLSFGGISMRAAQETLKEVERVTRKNITVNTFMLDDSPSLRAFVEKMTQINRGRALYTRPDHLGEYMLVDYLSKKRKKV
;
A
#
# COMPACT_ATOMS: atom_id res chain seq x y z
N ARG A 1 9.92 -21.58 -5.61
CA ARG A 1 10.36 -20.59 -4.62
C ARG A 1 9.52 -19.32 -4.82
N ASP A 2 8.87 -18.88 -3.77
CA ASP A 2 7.99 -17.71 -3.87
C ASP A 2 8.86 -16.43 -3.98
N TYR A 3 8.49 -15.51 -4.87
CA TYR A 3 9.12 -14.19 -4.95
C TYR A 3 8.55 -13.29 -3.85
N PHE A 4 9.41 -12.54 -3.18
CA PHE A 4 9.06 -11.59 -2.14
C PHE A 4 9.92 -10.34 -2.26
N SER A 5 9.30 -9.17 -2.17
CA SER A 5 9.98 -7.88 -2.12
C SER A 5 9.27 -6.92 -1.15
N ILE A 6 10.00 -5.97 -0.66
CA ILE A 6 9.52 -4.93 0.26
C ILE A 6 9.67 -3.59 -0.43
N VAL A 7 8.59 -2.80 -0.42
CA VAL A 7 8.55 -1.44 -0.98
C VAL A 7 8.19 -0.46 0.12
N GLY A 8 9.09 0.46 0.39
CA GLY A 8 8.79 1.65 1.18
C GLY A 8 8.13 2.71 0.30
N PHE A 9 7.06 3.33 0.80
CA PHE A 9 6.38 4.40 0.08
C PHE A 9 6.32 5.67 0.93
N PHE A 10 7.35 6.47 0.79
CA PHE A 10 7.46 7.82 1.33
C PHE A 10 6.93 8.82 0.28
N THR A 11 7.54 9.98 0.12
CA THR A 11 7.23 10.89 -0.99
C THR A 11 7.43 10.20 -2.35
N ARG A 12 8.39 9.27 -2.41
CA ARG A 12 8.64 8.36 -3.53
C ARG A 12 8.72 6.93 -3.03
N ALA A 13 8.39 5.97 -3.90
CA ALA A 13 8.55 4.56 -3.59
C ALA A 13 10.00 4.10 -3.81
N VAL A 14 10.45 3.21 -2.98
CA VAL A 14 11.76 2.58 -3.06
C VAL A 14 11.70 1.10 -2.69
N GLU A 15 12.36 0.25 -3.44
CA GLU A 15 12.55 -1.15 -3.04
C GLU A 15 13.57 -1.25 -1.91
N LEU A 16 13.18 -1.89 -0.81
CA LEU A 16 13.99 -2.06 0.39
C LEU A 16 14.53 -3.49 0.46
N LYS A 17 15.79 -3.63 0.82
CA LYS A 17 16.35 -4.93 1.15
C LYS A 17 16.05 -5.28 2.60
N LEU A 18 15.82 -6.56 2.89
CA LEU A 18 15.53 -7.04 4.25
C LEU A 18 16.55 -6.56 5.28
N LYS A 19 17.82 -6.53 4.91
CA LYS A 19 18.92 -6.08 5.77
C LYS A 19 18.87 -4.59 6.13
N ASP A 20 18.22 -3.79 5.27
CA ASP A 20 18.15 -2.34 5.42
C ASP A 20 16.91 -1.90 6.24
N LEU A 21 15.99 -2.84 6.57
CA LEU A 21 14.76 -2.55 7.30
C LEU A 21 14.99 -1.94 8.70
N PRO A 22 15.97 -2.40 9.52
CA PRO A 22 16.18 -1.80 10.83
C PRO A 22 16.63 -0.33 10.76
N GLU A 23 17.24 0.06 9.64
CA GLU A 23 17.76 1.40 9.39
C GLU A 23 16.83 2.25 8.51
N ALA A 24 15.76 1.65 7.98
CA ALA A 24 14.74 2.34 7.21
C ALA A 24 13.92 3.26 8.14
N SER A 25 14.56 4.31 8.61
CA SER A 25 13.95 5.30 9.47
C SER A 25 13.21 6.35 8.64
N TRP A 26 12.14 6.87 9.26
CA TRP A 26 11.46 8.05 8.76
C TRP A 26 12.47 9.20 8.57
N ASN A 27 12.55 9.72 7.37
CA ASN A 27 13.44 10.84 7.05
C ASN A 27 12.62 12.13 7.01
N MET A 28 13.00 13.11 7.83
CA MET A 28 12.35 14.43 7.85
C MET A 28 12.37 15.15 6.48
N GLY A 29 13.28 14.77 5.58
CA GLY A 29 13.33 15.26 4.20
C GLY A 29 12.29 14.61 3.26
N ASP A 30 11.54 13.59 3.73
CA ASP A 30 10.61 12.83 2.91
C ASP A 30 9.30 12.50 3.66
N PRO A 31 8.55 13.54 4.10
CA PRO A 31 7.47 13.39 5.08
C PRO A 31 6.12 12.96 4.47
N PHE A 32 6.03 12.82 3.15
CA PHE A 32 4.78 12.53 2.47
C PHE A 32 4.58 11.03 2.25
N THR A 33 3.32 10.64 2.06
CA THR A 33 2.91 9.26 1.82
C THR A 33 2.42 9.12 0.38
N ASN A 34 3.21 8.46 -0.47
CA ASN A 34 2.88 8.22 -1.88
C ASN A 34 2.53 6.76 -2.12
N LEU A 35 1.33 6.37 -1.72
CA LEU A 35 0.84 5.01 -1.92
C LEU A 35 0.65 4.69 -3.41
N GLN A 36 0.32 5.68 -4.25
CA GLN A 36 0.25 5.51 -5.70
C GLN A 36 1.57 4.96 -6.27
N ASP A 37 2.69 5.60 -5.93
CA ASP A 37 4.01 5.19 -6.39
C ASP A 37 4.42 3.83 -5.80
N GLY A 38 4.06 3.57 -4.53
CA GLY A 38 4.25 2.28 -3.87
C GLY A 38 3.55 1.14 -4.59
N LEU A 39 2.29 1.30 -4.93
CA LEU A 39 1.51 0.32 -5.68
C LEU A 39 2.07 0.10 -7.10
N ARG A 40 2.47 1.19 -7.77
CA ARG A 40 3.08 1.13 -9.09
C ARG A 40 4.37 0.30 -9.07
N LEU A 41 5.31 0.64 -8.18
CA LEU A 41 6.57 -0.08 -8.06
C LEU A 41 6.36 -1.54 -7.67
N ALA A 42 5.51 -1.82 -6.68
CA ALA A 42 5.20 -3.18 -6.27
C ALA A 42 4.60 -4.02 -7.40
N SER A 43 3.67 -3.43 -8.18
CA SER A 43 3.09 -4.12 -9.31
C SER A 43 4.10 -4.38 -10.43
N ASP A 44 5.01 -3.46 -10.70
CA ASP A 44 6.06 -3.61 -11.71
C ASP A 44 7.06 -4.72 -11.32
N LEU A 45 7.41 -4.80 -10.03
CA LEU A 45 8.24 -5.89 -9.50
C LEU A 45 7.56 -7.25 -9.65
N LEU A 46 6.26 -7.35 -9.31
CA LEU A 46 5.50 -8.59 -9.48
C LEU A 46 5.37 -9.01 -10.94
N MET A 47 5.17 -8.06 -11.86
CA MET A 47 5.08 -8.36 -13.30
C MET A 47 6.37 -8.91 -13.89
N ARG A 48 7.53 -8.60 -13.29
CA ARG A 48 8.82 -9.21 -13.67
C ARG A 48 8.98 -10.64 -13.15
N HIS A 49 8.15 -11.05 -12.19
CA HIS A 49 8.16 -12.38 -11.57
C HIS A 49 6.78 -13.03 -11.67
N PRO A 50 6.36 -13.46 -12.89
CA PRO A 50 5.00 -13.95 -13.10
C PRO A 50 4.67 -15.14 -12.21
N SER A 51 3.51 -15.09 -11.60
CA SER A 51 2.99 -16.15 -10.75
C SER A 51 1.46 -16.19 -10.88
N ARG A 52 0.85 -17.35 -10.62
CA ARG A 52 -0.62 -17.49 -10.67
C ARG A 52 -1.34 -16.67 -9.61
N ASN A 53 -0.65 -16.35 -8.50
CA ASN A 53 -1.20 -15.57 -7.42
C ASN A 53 -0.22 -14.50 -7.02
N GLN A 54 -0.57 -13.29 -7.35
CA GLN A 54 0.20 -12.11 -7.03
C GLN A 54 -0.58 -11.27 -6.03
N HIS A 55 0.09 -10.90 -4.94
CA HIS A 55 -0.50 -10.14 -3.86
C HIS A 55 0.40 -8.98 -3.47
N ILE A 56 -0.21 -7.83 -3.22
CA ILE A 56 0.41 -6.71 -2.53
C ILE A 56 -0.23 -6.62 -1.15
N ILE A 57 0.60 -6.55 -0.11
CA ILE A 57 0.17 -6.24 1.24
C ILE A 57 0.57 -4.82 1.53
N VAL A 58 -0.41 -3.95 1.76
CA VAL A 58 -0.21 -2.56 2.16
C VAL A 58 -0.35 -2.47 3.67
N ILE A 59 0.61 -1.81 4.32
CA ILE A 59 0.57 -1.48 5.74
C ILE A 59 0.66 0.03 5.84
N THR A 60 -0.36 0.68 6.38
CA THR A 60 -0.44 2.13 6.43
C THR A 60 -1.12 2.63 7.70
N ASP A 61 -0.64 3.74 8.22
CA ASP A 61 -1.22 4.48 9.34
C ASP A 61 -1.92 5.78 8.91
N GLY A 62 -1.87 6.07 7.60
CA GLY A 62 -2.40 7.32 7.08
C GLY A 62 -2.85 7.25 5.64
N GLN A 63 -3.45 8.35 5.21
CA GLN A 63 -3.90 8.55 3.86
C GLN A 63 -2.75 9.01 2.95
N PRO A 64 -2.86 8.78 1.62
CA PRO A 64 -1.89 9.32 0.68
C PRO A 64 -1.91 10.86 0.69
N THR A 65 -0.72 11.45 0.68
CA THR A 65 -0.49 12.89 0.65
C THR A 65 0.39 13.33 -0.51
N ALA A 66 0.93 12.38 -1.27
CA ALA A 66 1.71 12.64 -2.46
C ALA A 66 1.29 11.74 -3.61
N TYR A 67 1.49 12.19 -4.82
CA TYR A 67 1.17 11.46 -6.05
C TYR A 67 1.95 11.97 -7.24
N PHE A 68 2.07 11.16 -8.28
CA PHE A 68 2.57 11.56 -9.59
C PHE A 68 1.42 11.82 -10.56
N LEU A 69 1.51 12.92 -11.28
CA LEU A 69 0.66 13.25 -12.42
C LEU A 69 1.53 13.74 -13.57
N ASN A 70 1.40 13.14 -14.75
CA ASN A 70 2.22 13.47 -15.91
C ASN A 70 3.73 13.52 -15.61
N LYS A 71 4.23 12.54 -14.87
CA LYS A 71 5.62 12.39 -14.41
C LYS A 71 6.10 13.48 -13.45
N ARG A 72 5.22 14.36 -12.98
CA ARG A 72 5.51 15.37 -11.96
C ARG A 72 5.03 14.89 -10.60
N LEU A 73 5.83 15.14 -9.58
CA LEU A 73 5.48 14.85 -8.19
C LEU A 73 4.70 16.02 -7.61
N TYR A 74 3.59 15.73 -6.96
CA TYR A 74 2.78 16.66 -6.21
C TYR A 74 2.69 16.18 -4.77
N CYS A 75 2.84 17.11 -3.83
CA CYS A 75 2.72 16.86 -2.40
C CYS A 75 1.68 17.81 -1.83
N GLU A 76 0.77 17.28 -1.02
CA GLU A 76 -0.31 18.03 -0.43
C GLU A 76 -0.19 17.94 1.10
N TRP A 77 -0.01 19.09 1.74
CA TRP A 77 -0.07 19.13 3.20
C TRP A 77 -1.51 18.83 3.63
N PRO A 78 -1.72 17.90 4.58
CA PRO A 78 -3.04 17.72 5.16
C PRO A 78 -3.46 19.07 5.77
N LEU A 79 -4.55 19.62 5.30
CA LEU A 79 -5.12 20.82 5.89
C LEU A 79 -5.41 20.53 7.36
N SER A 80 -5.05 21.46 8.23
CA SER A 80 -5.08 21.34 9.69
C SER A 80 -6.44 20.98 10.30
N PHE A 81 -7.46 20.77 9.50
CA PHE A 81 -8.85 20.49 9.87
C PHE A 81 -9.36 19.13 9.36
N GLY A 82 -8.50 18.14 9.21
CA GLY A 82 -8.91 16.80 8.80
C GLY A 82 -9.30 16.67 7.34
N GLY A 83 -8.89 17.62 6.51
CA GLY A 83 -9.07 17.56 5.07
C GLY A 83 -8.17 16.49 4.46
N ILE A 84 -8.79 15.48 3.89
CA ILE A 84 -8.12 14.49 3.03
C ILE A 84 -7.57 15.24 1.83
N SER A 85 -6.34 14.94 1.45
CA SER A 85 -5.87 15.25 0.11
C SER A 85 -6.72 14.49 -0.90
N MET A 86 -7.76 15.12 -1.40
CA MET A 86 -8.69 14.46 -2.31
C MET A 86 -8.00 14.03 -3.60
N ARG A 87 -7.02 14.80 -4.06
CA ARG A 87 -6.31 14.50 -5.30
C ARG A 87 -5.37 13.31 -5.15
N ALA A 88 -4.59 13.28 -4.07
CA ALA A 88 -3.71 12.14 -3.80
C ALA A 88 -4.51 10.83 -3.64
N ALA A 89 -5.65 10.88 -2.95
CA ALA A 89 -6.55 9.74 -2.83
C ALA A 89 -7.10 9.31 -4.20
N GLN A 90 -7.57 10.24 -5.03
CA GLN A 90 -8.10 9.93 -6.37
C GLN A 90 -7.04 9.31 -7.28
N GLU A 91 -5.84 9.87 -7.33
CA GLU A 91 -4.75 9.33 -8.17
C GLU A 91 -4.28 7.96 -7.66
N THR A 92 -4.31 7.75 -6.34
CA THR A 92 -4.02 6.42 -5.76
C THR A 92 -5.10 5.40 -6.15
N LEU A 93 -6.38 5.76 -6.10
CA LEU A 93 -7.46 4.84 -6.51
C LEU A 93 -7.38 4.46 -7.99
N LYS A 94 -6.97 5.37 -8.87
CA LYS A 94 -6.68 5.04 -10.28
C LYS A 94 -5.55 4.02 -10.41
N GLU A 95 -4.53 4.11 -9.56
CA GLU A 95 -3.46 3.10 -9.54
C GLU A 95 -3.96 1.75 -9.02
N VAL A 96 -4.83 1.74 -8.02
CA VAL A 96 -5.51 0.51 -7.58
C VAL A 96 -6.27 -0.17 -8.73
N GLU A 97 -6.97 0.60 -9.57
CA GLU A 97 -7.62 0.07 -10.77
C GLU A 97 -6.62 -0.55 -11.75
N ARG A 98 -5.46 0.08 -11.98
CA ARG A 98 -4.41 -0.45 -12.86
C ARG A 98 -3.83 -1.76 -12.33
N VAL A 99 -3.56 -1.82 -11.03
CA VAL A 99 -3.09 -3.03 -10.34
C VAL A 99 -4.13 -4.16 -10.43
N THR A 100 -5.41 -3.81 -10.29
CA THR A 100 -6.52 -4.77 -10.38
C THR A 100 -6.63 -5.38 -11.78
N ARG A 101 -6.44 -4.58 -12.83
CA ARG A 101 -6.42 -5.08 -14.21
C ARG A 101 -5.26 -6.04 -14.51
N LYS A 102 -4.20 -5.99 -13.71
CA LYS A 102 -3.08 -6.95 -13.76
C LYS A 102 -3.34 -8.24 -12.95
N ASN A 103 -4.56 -8.43 -12.43
CA ASN A 103 -4.95 -9.56 -11.56
C ASN A 103 -4.12 -9.66 -10.27
N ILE A 104 -3.66 -8.53 -9.74
CA ILE A 104 -2.94 -8.46 -8.48
C ILE A 104 -3.93 -8.11 -7.37
N THR A 105 -3.96 -8.92 -6.32
CA THR A 105 -4.80 -8.66 -5.14
C THR A 105 -4.08 -7.72 -4.17
N VAL A 106 -4.77 -6.68 -3.69
CA VAL A 106 -4.26 -5.74 -2.70
C VAL A 106 -4.99 -5.96 -1.37
N ASN A 107 -4.27 -6.35 -0.35
CA ASN A 107 -4.77 -6.44 1.02
C ASN A 107 -4.18 -5.32 1.85
N THR A 108 -5.00 -4.61 2.61
CA THR A 108 -4.57 -3.44 3.36
C THR A 108 -4.74 -3.65 4.85
N PHE A 109 -3.66 -3.45 5.60
CA PHE A 109 -3.65 -3.39 7.05
C PHE A 109 -3.56 -1.94 7.49
N MET A 110 -4.61 -1.47 8.15
CA MET A 110 -4.67 -0.12 8.73
C MET A 110 -4.14 -0.16 10.15
N LEU A 111 -3.18 0.70 10.45
CA LEU A 111 -2.62 0.87 11.80
C LEU A 111 -3.27 2.04 12.56
N ASP A 112 -4.14 2.79 11.89
CA ASP A 112 -4.94 3.86 12.45
C ASP A 112 -6.42 3.64 12.15
N ASP A 113 -7.31 4.05 13.04
CA ASP A 113 -8.77 3.87 12.96
C ASP A 113 -9.50 5.19 12.64
N SER A 114 -8.84 6.12 11.98
CA SER A 114 -9.49 7.37 11.56
C SER A 114 -10.59 7.11 10.53
N PRO A 115 -11.76 7.77 10.63
CA PRO A 115 -12.86 7.60 9.68
C PRO A 115 -12.45 7.87 8.23
N SER A 116 -11.53 8.81 8.04
CA SER A 116 -11.04 9.20 6.73
C SER A 116 -10.15 8.15 6.07
N LEU A 117 -9.24 7.51 6.85
CA LEU A 117 -8.45 6.39 6.36
C LEU A 117 -9.34 5.19 6.06
N ARG A 118 -10.28 4.89 6.94
CA ARG A 118 -11.24 3.80 6.76
C ARG A 118 -12.04 3.97 5.47
N ALA A 119 -12.61 5.15 5.23
CA ALA A 119 -13.36 5.46 4.01
C ALA A 119 -12.50 5.33 2.73
N PHE A 120 -11.25 5.75 2.78
CA PHE A 120 -10.32 5.59 1.66
C PHE A 120 -10.02 4.10 1.38
N VAL A 121 -9.70 3.33 2.41
CA VAL A 121 -9.38 1.89 2.28
C VAL A 121 -10.60 1.08 1.84
N GLU A 122 -11.79 1.44 2.27
CA GLU A 122 -13.04 0.83 1.77
C GLU A 122 -13.18 1.01 0.25
N LYS A 123 -12.88 2.19 -0.29
CA LYS A 123 -12.89 2.42 -1.74
C LYS A 123 -11.85 1.57 -2.46
N MET A 124 -10.64 1.46 -1.92
CA MET A 124 -9.62 0.55 -2.47
C MET A 124 -10.14 -0.89 -2.54
N THR A 125 -10.78 -1.36 -1.48
CA THR A 125 -11.32 -2.71 -1.36
C THR A 125 -12.47 -2.95 -2.35
N GLN A 126 -13.34 -1.96 -2.55
CA GLN A 126 -14.41 -2.03 -3.56
C GLN A 126 -13.86 -2.19 -4.98
N ILE A 127 -12.77 -1.52 -5.31
CA ILE A 127 -12.13 -1.59 -6.64
C ILE A 127 -11.42 -2.93 -6.82
N ASN A 128 -10.59 -3.32 -5.86
CA ASN A 128 -9.67 -4.46 -5.98
C ASN A 128 -10.27 -5.78 -5.50
N ARG A 129 -11.29 -5.76 -4.64
CA ARG A 129 -11.86 -6.92 -3.95
C ARG A 129 -10.86 -7.66 -3.05
N GLY A 130 -9.80 -6.99 -2.65
CA GLY A 130 -8.91 -7.44 -1.59
C GLY A 130 -9.55 -7.31 -0.21
N ARG A 131 -8.75 -7.50 0.83
CA ARG A 131 -9.20 -7.36 2.22
C ARG A 131 -8.66 -6.08 2.84
N ALA A 132 -9.45 -5.49 3.70
CA ALA A 132 -9.05 -4.41 4.58
C ALA A 132 -9.20 -4.87 6.03
N LEU A 133 -8.15 -4.72 6.82
CA LEU A 133 -8.11 -5.13 8.22
C LEU A 133 -7.53 -4.00 9.04
N TYR A 134 -8.22 -3.65 10.13
CA TYR A 134 -7.65 -2.82 11.17
C TYR A 134 -6.84 -3.70 12.13
N THR A 135 -5.63 -3.28 12.45
CA THR A 135 -4.80 -3.97 13.43
C THR A 135 -3.94 -3.00 14.22
N ARG A 136 -3.52 -3.42 15.40
CA ARG A 136 -2.50 -2.71 16.16
C ARG A 136 -1.11 -3.15 15.68
N PRO A 137 -0.10 -2.27 15.75
CA PRO A 137 1.27 -2.62 15.34
C PRO A 137 1.83 -3.85 16.04
N ASP A 138 1.48 -4.08 17.30
CA ASP A 138 1.90 -5.22 18.12
C ASP A 138 1.30 -6.57 17.66
N HIS A 139 0.15 -6.57 16.97
CA HIS A 139 -0.52 -7.76 16.43
C HIS A 139 -0.37 -7.95 14.93
N LEU A 140 0.28 -7.02 14.22
CA LEU A 140 0.37 -7.02 12.76
C LEU A 140 0.97 -8.32 12.21
N GLY A 141 2.05 -8.82 12.82
CA GLY A 141 2.73 -10.03 12.37
C GLY A 141 1.86 -11.27 12.43
N GLU A 142 1.02 -11.41 13.45
CA GLU A 142 0.08 -12.52 13.61
C GLU A 142 -0.97 -12.53 12.51
N TYR A 143 -1.57 -11.39 12.22
CA TYR A 143 -2.58 -11.24 11.18
C TYR A 143 -2.03 -11.48 9.78
N MET A 144 -0.84 -10.97 9.48
CA MET A 144 -0.18 -11.21 8.20
C MET A 144 0.10 -12.67 7.97
N LEU A 145 0.58 -13.39 8.98
CA LEU A 145 0.85 -14.82 8.90
C LEU A 145 -0.44 -15.62 8.67
N VAL A 146 -1.51 -15.30 9.40
CA VAL A 146 -2.82 -15.95 9.23
C VAL A 146 -3.37 -15.72 7.82
N ASP A 147 -3.31 -14.51 7.30
CA ASP A 147 -3.79 -14.21 5.95
C ASP A 147 -3.00 -14.97 4.88
N TYR A 148 -1.69 -15.03 5.01
CA TYR A 148 -0.82 -15.80 4.12
C TYR A 148 -1.12 -17.30 4.15
N LEU A 149 -1.23 -17.89 5.34
CA LEU A 149 -1.48 -19.32 5.51
C LEU A 149 -2.89 -19.74 5.07
N SER A 150 -3.90 -18.89 5.30
CA SER A 150 -5.28 -19.18 4.90
C SER A 150 -5.44 -19.25 3.38
N LYS A 151 -4.66 -18.46 2.63
CA LYS A 151 -4.64 -18.50 1.17
C LYS A 151 -3.89 -19.67 0.60
N LYS A 152 -2.86 -20.14 1.31
CA LYS A 152 -2.11 -21.34 0.91
C LYS A 152 -2.95 -22.61 1.04
N ARG A 153 -3.85 -22.69 2.04
CA ARG A 153 -4.74 -23.85 2.28
C ARG A 153 -5.91 -23.98 1.30
N LYS A 154 -6.37 -22.90 0.67
CA LYS A 154 -7.47 -22.96 -0.32
C LYS A 154 -7.06 -23.52 -1.67
N LYS A 155 -5.89 -24.09 -1.81
CA LYS A 155 -5.31 -24.60 -3.05
C LYS A 155 -5.01 -26.09 -3.09
N VAL A 156 -5.49 -26.82 -2.11
CA VAL A 156 -5.45 -28.30 -2.13
C VAL A 156 -6.83 -28.83 -2.49
#